data_b1c791aaccbab87db925846af6ef897e
#
_entry.id   b1c791aaccbab87db925846af6ef897e
#
_cell.length_a   1.000
_cell.length_b   1.000
_cell.length_c   1.000
_cell.angle_alpha   90.00
_cell.angle_beta   90.00
_cell.angle_gamma   90.00
#
_symmetry.space_group_name_H-M   'P 1'
#
loop_
_entity.id
_entity.type
_entity.pdbx_description
1 polymer ?
#
loop_
_entity_poly.entity_id
_entity_poly.type
_entity_poly.pdbx_seq_one_letter_code
_entity_poly.pdbx_strand_id
1 'polypeptide(L)'
;MPHDALPSTLQRPQQADLRGDRPWPALVIFDCDGVLIDSEIVVCRLTGEILTDLGYPISTEEVIRRFAGRPERGMIDDIEADWGQPVPPEFFTRVRQGIEHAYATELRIMPGITDLLDRLRARTCVASSAYPAKLKLGLEAVGLHDRFAPNIISASWVAKGKPAPDVFIYAAGWMKTPPADCLVIEDSTAGVRAAIAAGMRVFGFVGGRHCDAGHREHLLAAGAEQVIGSFEELEALLPAAF
;
A
#
# COMPACT_ATOMS: atom_id res chain seq x y z
N MET A 1 29.37 48.01 17.52
CA MET A 1 29.07 46.61 17.92
C MET A 1 28.45 45.92 16.71
N PRO A 2 29.16 45.04 16.02
CA PRO A 2 28.61 44.32 14.86
C PRO A 2 27.78 43.11 15.31
N HIS A 3 26.61 42.94 14.69
CA HIS A 3 25.76 41.78 14.81
C HIS A 3 26.42 40.56 14.13
N ASP A 4 26.79 39.56 14.91
CA ASP A 4 27.22 38.26 14.42
C ASP A 4 26.07 37.51 13.76
N ALA A 5 26.22 37.25 12.49
CA ALA A 5 25.32 36.40 11.70
C ALA A 5 25.59 34.92 12.05
N LEU A 6 24.55 34.19 12.43
CA LEU A 6 24.60 32.75 12.62
C LEU A 6 24.86 32.04 11.26
N PRO A 7 25.72 31.02 11.20
CA PRO A 7 26.00 30.30 9.98
C PRO A 7 24.81 29.36 9.63
N SER A 8 24.21 29.61 8.47
CA SER A 8 23.24 28.74 7.81
C SER A 8 23.98 27.62 7.10
N THR A 9 24.15 26.45 7.72
CA THR A 9 24.35 25.16 7.04
C THR A 9 24.18 24.03 8.07
N LEU A 10 22.94 23.71 8.40
CA LEU A 10 22.64 22.36 8.88
C LEU A 10 22.67 21.42 7.67
N GLN A 11 23.86 20.94 7.34
CA GLN A 11 24.02 19.75 6.50
C GLN A 11 23.31 18.59 7.22
N ARG A 12 22.32 17.96 6.56
CA ARG A 12 21.80 16.66 7.00
C ARG A 12 23.00 15.74 7.18
N PRO A 13 23.13 15.03 8.33
CA PRO A 13 24.19 14.05 8.46
C PRO A 13 24.00 13.03 7.32
N GLN A 14 25.02 12.87 6.48
CA GLN A 14 25.13 11.73 5.59
C GLN A 14 25.05 10.50 6.50
N GLN A 15 23.98 9.72 6.35
CA GLN A 15 23.88 8.41 7.00
C GLN A 15 25.08 7.60 6.54
N ALA A 16 26.05 7.42 7.42
CA ALA A 16 27.17 6.53 7.21
C ALA A 16 26.60 5.15 6.88
N ASP A 17 27.06 4.57 5.79
CA ASP A 17 26.65 3.25 5.33
C ASP A 17 27.13 2.17 6.32
N LEU A 18 26.33 1.92 7.36
CA LEU A 18 26.58 0.88 8.36
C LEU A 18 26.23 -0.53 7.86
N ARG A 19 25.92 -0.67 6.56
CA ARG A 19 25.30 -1.87 5.99
C ARG A 19 26.24 -3.04 5.77
N GLY A 20 27.56 -2.87 5.91
CA GLY A 20 28.52 -3.94 5.65
C GLY A 20 28.28 -4.61 4.27
N ASP A 21 28.85 -5.79 4.01
CA ASP A 21 28.73 -6.52 2.74
C ASP A 21 27.36 -7.19 2.50
N ARG A 22 26.29 -6.79 3.21
CA ARG A 22 24.95 -7.36 2.99
C ARG A 22 24.23 -6.65 1.86
N PRO A 23 23.64 -7.38 0.89
CA PRO A 23 22.85 -6.78 -0.17
C PRO A 23 21.64 -6.04 0.43
N TRP A 24 21.39 -4.83 -0.02
CA TRP A 24 20.21 -4.05 0.35
C TRP A 24 19.16 -4.16 -0.75
N PRO A 25 17.86 -4.31 -0.41
CA PRO A 25 17.27 -4.45 0.92
C PRO A 25 17.45 -5.86 1.50
N ALA A 26 17.48 -5.98 2.84
CA ALA A 26 17.43 -7.27 3.53
C ALA A 26 16.00 -7.83 3.65
N LEU A 27 15.00 -6.94 3.57
CA LEU A 27 13.59 -7.26 3.59
C LEU A 27 12.82 -6.32 2.64
N VAL A 28 11.99 -6.90 1.77
CA VAL A 28 10.98 -6.16 1.01
C VAL A 28 9.61 -6.42 1.63
N ILE A 29 8.94 -5.35 2.05
CA ILE A 29 7.60 -5.36 2.62
C ILE A 29 6.64 -4.87 1.54
N PHE A 30 5.76 -5.74 1.08
CA PHE A 30 4.74 -5.38 0.10
C PHE A 30 3.44 -4.99 0.79
N ASP A 31 2.81 -3.90 0.36
CA ASP A 31 1.37 -3.81 0.55
C ASP A 31 0.67 -4.90 -0.27
N CYS A 32 -0.61 -5.14 0.01
CA CYS A 32 -1.37 -6.18 -0.67
C CYS A 32 -2.25 -5.62 -1.78
N ASP A 33 -3.25 -4.81 -1.39
CA ASP A 33 -4.25 -4.25 -2.30
C ASP A 33 -3.59 -3.20 -3.20
N GLY A 34 -3.74 -3.31 -4.52
CA GLY A 34 -3.10 -2.39 -5.48
C GLY A 34 -1.61 -2.65 -5.77
N VAL A 35 -0.94 -3.51 -4.98
CA VAL A 35 0.48 -3.86 -5.17
C VAL A 35 0.67 -5.33 -5.57
N LEU A 36 0.17 -6.28 -4.79
CA LEU A 36 0.25 -7.72 -5.10
C LEU A 36 -0.94 -8.20 -5.90
N ILE A 37 -2.10 -7.63 -5.63
CA ILE A 37 -3.38 -7.95 -6.25
C ILE A 37 -4.06 -6.66 -6.75
N ASP A 38 -4.66 -6.72 -7.92
CA ASP A 38 -5.34 -5.61 -8.57
C ASP A 38 -6.79 -5.51 -8.06
N SER A 39 -6.92 -5.31 -6.74
CA SER A 39 -8.19 -5.35 -6.01
C SER A 39 -8.88 -4.00 -5.93
N GLU A 40 -8.15 -2.89 -5.92
CA GLU A 40 -8.71 -1.55 -5.75
C GLU A 40 -9.73 -1.20 -6.84
N ILE A 41 -9.46 -1.55 -8.10
CA ILE A 41 -10.42 -1.34 -9.20
C ILE A 41 -11.72 -2.12 -8.99
N VAL A 42 -11.64 -3.33 -8.44
CA VAL A 42 -12.81 -4.18 -8.13
C VAL A 42 -13.63 -3.57 -7.00
N VAL A 43 -12.95 -3.15 -5.92
CA VAL A 43 -13.61 -2.51 -4.76
C VAL A 43 -14.25 -1.19 -5.17
N CYS A 44 -13.56 -0.34 -5.94
CA CYS A 44 -14.13 0.93 -6.42
C CYS A 44 -15.37 0.72 -7.30
N ARG A 45 -15.34 -0.26 -8.20
CA ARG A 45 -16.50 -0.61 -9.03
C ARG A 45 -17.69 -1.05 -8.18
N LEU A 46 -17.49 -2.01 -7.29
CA LEU A 46 -18.55 -2.50 -6.39
C LEU A 46 -19.12 -1.38 -5.53
N THR A 47 -18.27 -0.52 -4.99
CA THR A 47 -18.69 0.65 -4.21
C THR A 47 -19.60 1.57 -5.04
N GLY A 48 -19.21 1.91 -6.27
CA GLY A 48 -19.99 2.78 -7.14
C GLY A 48 -21.34 2.16 -7.55
N GLU A 49 -21.35 0.89 -7.93
CA GLU A 49 -22.55 0.14 -8.29
C GLU A 49 -23.55 0.09 -7.12
N ILE A 50 -23.07 -0.27 -5.92
CA ILE A 50 -23.93 -0.41 -4.73
C ILE A 50 -24.44 0.94 -4.25
N LEU A 51 -23.61 1.98 -4.22
CA LEU A 51 -24.07 3.33 -3.85
C LEU A 51 -25.12 3.85 -4.83
N THR A 52 -24.92 3.63 -6.13
CA THR A 52 -25.89 4.02 -7.17
C THR A 52 -27.23 3.30 -6.97
N ASP A 53 -27.21 1.99 -6.71
CA ASP A 53 -28.41 1.20 -6.40
C ASP A 53 -29.15 1.69 -5.15
N LEU A 54 -28.41 2.21 -4.17
CA LEU A 54 -28.94 2.76 -2.92
C LEU A 54 -29.47 4.19 -3.07
N GLY A 55 -29.29 4.81 -4.24
CA GLY A 55 -29.79 6.15 -4.54
C GLY A 55 -28.73 7.27 -4.44
N TYR A 56 -27.45 6.93 -4.30
CA TYR A 56 -26.34 7.88 -4.44
C TYR A 56 -25.60 7.62 -5.76
N PRO A 57 -25.99 8.30 -6.85
CA PRO A 57 -25.41 8.04 -8.17
C PRO A 57 -23.95 8.51 -8.20
N ILE A 58 -23.03 7.56 -8.39
CA ILE A 58 -21.59 7.80 -8.48
C ILE A 58 -20.97 6.79 -9.45
N SER A 59 -20.12 7.25 -10.37
CA SER A 59 -19.41 6.34 -11.28
C SER A 59 -18.20 5.70 -10.64
N THR A 60 -17.73 4.58 -11.21
CA THR A 60 -16.50 3.92 -10.79
C THR A 60 -15.29 4.88 -10.85
N GLU A 61 -15.17 5.67 -11.92
CA GLU A 61 -14.11 6.64 -12.12
C GLU A 61 -14.13 7.73 -11.04
N GLU A 62 -15.32 8.13 -10.63
CA GLU A 62 -15.46 9.11 -9.55
C GLU A 62 -15.11 8.52 -8.19
N VAL A 63 -15.48 7.27 -7.92
CA VAL A 63 -15.04 6.54 -6.72
C VAL A 63 -13.52 6.43 -6.68
N ILE A 64 -12.88 6.04 -7.79
CA ILE A 64 -11.42 5.98 -7.89
C ILE A 64 -10.80 7.34 -7.57
N ARG A 65 -11.22 8.38 -8.27
CA ARG A 65 -10.66 9.73 -8.12
C ARG A 65 -10.81 10.28 -6.70
N ARG A 66 -11.94 10.02 -6.03
CA ARG A 66 -12.23 10.60 -4.70
C ARG A 66 -11.71 9.75 -3.56
N PHE A 67 -11.70 8.42 -3.70
CA PHE A 67 -11.64 7.52 -2.56
C PHE A 67 -10.58 6.42 -2.66
N ALA A 68 -10.01 6.11 -3.82
CA ALA A 68 -8.98 5.06 -3.93
C ALA A 68 -7.82 5.32 -2.97
N GLY A 69 -7.39 4.27 -2.24
CA GLY A 69 -6.32 4.35 -1.25
C GLY A 69 -6.63 5.14 0.02
N ARG A 70 -7.88 5.60 0.19
CA ARG A 70 -8.33 6.30 1.42
C ARG A 70 -8.98 5.34 2.41
N PRO A 71 -8.88 5.62 3.73
CA PRO A 71 -9.61 4.86 4.74
C PRO A 71 -11.13 4.89 4.48
N GLU A 72 -11.81 3.73 4.63
CA GLU A 72 -13.26 3.58 4.41
C GLU A 72 -14.07 4.64 5.19
N ARG A 73 -13.70 4.91 6.44
CA ARG A 73 -14.41 5.90 7.25
C ARG A 73 -14.42 7.29 6.61
N GLY A 74 -13.28 7.75 6.09
CA GLY A 74 -13.22 9.06 5.43
C GLY A 74 -14.02 9.11 4.13
N MET A 75 -14.11 7.99 3.41
CA MET A 75 -15.00 7.87 2.26
C MET A 75 -16.46 7.98 2.68
N ILE A 76 -16.88 7.27 3.73
CA ILE A 76 -18.25 7.30 4.23
C ILE A 76 -18.62 8.70 4.72
N ASP A 77 -17.76 9.35 5.51
CA ASP A 77 -17.99 10.71 6.01
C ASP A 77 -18.23 11.70 4.86
N ASP A 78 -17.44 11.61 3.77
CA ASP A 78 -17.58 12.48 2.59
C ASP A 78 -18.88 12.18 1.82
N ILE A 79 -19.25 10.90 1.66
CA ILE A 79 -20.48 10.48 0.97
C ILE A 79 -21.70 10.96 1.76
N GLU A 80 -21.74 10.77 3.07
CA GLU A 80 -22.83 11.21 3.92
C GLU A 80 -23.01 12.73 3.90
N ALA A 81 -21.90 13.46 3.87
CA ALA A 81 -21.93 14.94 3.74
C ALA A 81 -22.50 15.38 2.40
N ASP A 82 -22.12 14.71 1.29
CA ASP A 82 -22.63 15.02 -0.05
C ASP A 82 -24.10 14.59 -0.22
N TRP A 83 -24.46 13.42 0.31
CA TRP A 83 -25.79 12.83 0.16
C TRP A 83 -26.84 13.48 1.09
N GLY A 84 -26.38 14.05 2.22
CA GLY A 84 -27.24 14.66 3.23
C GLY A 84 -28.00 13.65 4.10
N GLN A 85 -27.59 12.39 4.07
CA GLN A 85 -28.14 11.29 4.88
C GLN A 85 -27.10 10.21 5.14
N PRO A 86 -27.28 9.38 6.19
CA PRO A 86 -26.33 8.31 6.47
C PRO A 86 -26.34 7.22 5.40
N VAL A 87 -25.17 6.64 5.13
CA VAL A 87 -25.04 5.48 4.25
C VAL A 87 -25.77 4.29 4.91
N PRO A 88 -26.70 3.63 4.18
CA PRO A 88 -27.48 2.53 4.74
C PRO A 88 -26.58 1.36 5.19
N PRO A 89 -26.86 0.71 6.35
CA PRO A 89 -26.03 -0.41 6.85
C PRO A 89 -25.90 -1.58 5.86
N GLU A 90 -26.87 -1.79 4.98
CA GLU A 90 -26.81 -2.81 3.93
C GLU A 90 -25.68 -2.58 2.92
N PHE A 91 -25.21 -1.34 2.74
CA PHE A 91 -24.04 -1.03 1.91
C PHE A 91 -22.83 -1.89 2.29
N PHE A 92 -22.47 -1.89 3.58
CA PHE A 92 -21.30 -2.63 4.06
C PHE A 92 -21.44 -4.15 3.87
N THR A 93 -22.66 -4.67 4.03
CA THR A 93 -22.94 -6.10 3.82
C THR A 93 -22.83 -6.45 2.34
N ARG A 94 -23.42 -5.64 1.47
CA ARG A 94 -23.37 -5.84 0.01
C ARG A 94 -21.95 -5.73 -0.53
N VAL A 95 -21.17 -4.74 -0.08
CA VAL A 95 -19.76 -4.58 -0.49
C VAL A 95 -18.95 -5.81 -0.08
N ARG A 96 -19.08 -6.28 1.16
CA ARG A 96 -18.36 -7.48 1.63
C ARG A 96 -18.71 -8.72 0.80
N GLN A 97 -20.00 -8.98 0.58
CA GLN A 97 -20.45 -10.12 -0.23
C GLN A 97 -20.00 -9.99 -1.69
N GLY A 98 -20.05 -8.78 -2.24
CA GLY A 98 -19.55 -8.48 -3.58
C GLY A 98 -18.05 -8.76 -3.72
N ILE A 99 -17.25 -8.35 -2.73
CA ILE A 99 -15.81 -8.63 -2.69
C ILE A 99 -15.55 -10.14 -2.65
N GLU A 100 -16.24 -10.89 -1.79
CA GLU A 100 -16.08 -12.35 -1.70
C GLU A 100 -16.34 -13.03 -3.06
N HIS A 101 -17.40 -12.63 -3.76
CA HIS A 101 -17.73 -13.14 -5.07
C HIS A 101 -16.71 -12.71 -6.14
N ALA A 102 -16.38 -11.44 -6.19
CA ALA A 102 -15.48 -10.87 -7.19
C ALA A 102 -14.04 -11.41 -7.04
N TYR A 103 -13.57 -11.63 -5.81
CA TYR A 103 -12.25 -12.21 -5.58
C TYR A 103 -12.16 -13.65 -6.09
N ALA A 104 -13.24 -14.40 -6.01
CA ALA A 104 -13.30 -15.75 -6.55
C ALA A 104 -13.37 -15.82 -8.08
N THR A 105 -13.84 -14.75 -8.76
CA THR A 105 -14.19 -14.81 -10.18
C THR A 105 -13.39 -13.87 -11.08
N GLU A 106 -12.94 -12.72 -10.58
CA GLU A 106 -12.35 -11.66 -11.41
C GLU A 106 -11.08 -11.01 -10.84
N LEU A 107 -10.70 -11.31 -9.58
CA LEU A 107 -9.48 -10.76 -9.00
C LEU A 107 -8.27 -11.20 -9.82
N ARG A 108 -7.37 -10.27 -10.06
CA ARG A 108 -6.13 -10.53 -10.82
C ARG A 108 -4.92 -10.31 -9.94
N ILE A 109 -3.94 -11.18 -10.13
CA ILE A 109 -2.58 -10.97 -9.65
C ILE A 109 -1.97 -9.75 -10.35
N MET A 110 -1.15 -8.99 -9.65
CA MET A 110 -0.41 -7.91 -10.28
C MET A 110 0.65 -8.50 -11.24
N PRO A 111 0.71 -8.04 -12.51
CA PRO A 111 1.63 -8.59 -13.49
C PRO A 111 3.09 -8.53 -13.03
N GLY A 112 3.86 -9.59 -13.27
CA GLY A 112 5.29 -9.68 -12.97
C GLY A 112 5.65 -10.03 -11.53
N ILE A 113 4.71 -10.02 -10.57
CA ILE A 113 5.05 -10.29 -9.16
C ILE A 113 5.58 -11.69 -8.94
N THR A 114 5.02 -12.70 -9.59
CA THR A 114 5.50 -14.09 -9.45
C THR A 114 6.95 -14.20 -9.90
N ASP A 115 7.28 -13.67 -11.06
CA ASP A 115 8.63 -13.70 -11.64
C ASP A 115 9.61 -12.91 -10.75
N LEU A 116 9.17 -11.78 -10.19
CA LEU A 116 9.96 -11.02 -9.21
C LEU A 116 10.28 -11.89 -7.99
N LEU A 117 9.26 -12.50 -7.37
CA LEU A 117 9.41 -13.28 -6.14
C LEU A 117 10.30 -14.52 -6.35
N ASP A 118 10.34 -15.08 -7.56
CA ASP A 118 11.21 -16.23 -7.88
C ASP A 118 12.69 -15.85 -7.96
N ARG A 119 12.99 -14.59 -8.28
CA ARG A 119 14.37 -14.08 -8.46
C ARG A 119 14.88 -13.27 -7.28
N LEU A 120 13.96 -12.67 -6.49
CA LEU A 120 14.31 -11.80 -5.39
C LEU A 120 14.99 -12.58 -4.25
N ARG A 121 16.24 -12.19 -3.91
CA ARG A 121 17.02 -12.81 -2.82
C ARG A 121 16.68 -12.25 -1.44
N ALA A 122 16.17 -11.02 -1.39
CA ALA A 122 15.71 -10.42 -0.16
C ALA A 122 14.53 -11.20 0.43
N ARG A 123 14.43 -11.25 1.76
CA ARG A 123 13.24 -11.79 2.41
C ARG A 123 12.02 -10.92 2.09
N THR A 124 10.84 -11.51 2.12
CA THR A 124 9.59 -10.82 1.80
C THR A 124 8.53 -11.03 2.86
N CYS A 125 7.68 -10.05 3.05
CA CYS A 125 6.44 -10.16 3.81
C CYS A 125 5.37 -9.22 3.25
N VAL A 126 4.14 -9.41 3.70
CA VAL A 126 3.00 -8.55 3.40
C VAL A 126 2.65 -7.72 4.63
N ALA A 127 2.36 -6.42 4.45
CA ALA A 127 1.87 -5.54 5.51
C ALA A 127 0.75 -4.64 4.97
N SER A 128 -0.51 -4.97 5.29
CA SER A 128 -1.69 -4.36 4.67
C SER A 128 -2.67 -3.79 5.69
N SER A 129 -3.46 -2.81 5.26
CA SER A 129 -4.58 -2.25 6.01
C SER A 129 -5.79 -3.20 6.09
N ALA A 130 -5.86 -4.21 5.21
CA ALA A 130 -6.95 -5.16 5.17
C ALA A 130 -6.96 -6.11 6.38
N TYR A 131 -8.15 -6.56 6.78
CA TYR A 131 -8.29 -7.56 7.85
C TYR A 131 -7.86 -8.96 7.38
N PRO A 132 -7.47 -9.86 8.31
CA PRO A 132 -6.82 -11.14 7.97
C PRO A 132 -7.62 -12.03 7.01
N ALA A 133 -8.95 -12.09 7.15
CA ALA A 133 -9.78 -12.91 6.28
C ALA A 133 -9.81 -12.38 4.82
N LYS A 134 -9.81 -11.04 4.62
CA LYS A 134 -9.72 -10.44 3.28
C LYS A 134 -8.37 -10.71 2.65
N LEU A 135 -7.26 -10.56 3.42
CA LEU A 135 -5.91 -10.85 2.95
C LEU A 135 -5.77 -12.31 2.51
N LYS A 136 -6.25 -13.23 3.35
CA LYS A 136 -6.23 -14.66 3.03
C LYS A 136 -7.01 -14.93 1.75
N LEU A 137 -8.26 -14.47 1.67
CA LEU A 137 -9.12 -14.65 0.51
C LEU A 137 -8.47 -14.14 -0.77
N GLY A 138 -7.95 -12.91 -0.77
CA GLY A 138 -7.34 -12.30 -1.94
C GLY A 138 -6.05 -13.00 -2.38
N LEU A 139 -5.17 -13.30 -1.44
CA LEU A 139 -3.90 -13.98 -1.75
C LEU A 139 -4.10 -15.44 -2.17
N GLU A 140 -5.08 -16.16 -1.60
CA GLU A 140 -5.44 -17.52 -2.04
C GLU A 140 -6.04 -17.51 -3.45
N ALA A 141 -6.91 -16.56 -3.77
CA ALA A 141 -7.54 -16.45 -5.08
C ALA A 141 -6.53 -16.28 -6.22
N VAL A 142 -5.38 -15.65 -5.95
CA VAL A 142 -4.32 -15.44 -6.96
C VAL A 142 -3.11 -16.36 -6.76
N GLY A 143 -3.15 -17.32 -5.82
CA GLY A 143 -2.07 -18.28 -5.59
C GLY A 143 -0.81 -17.72 -4.91
N LEU A 144 -0.91 -16.58 -4.22
CA LEU A 144 0.21 -15.94 -3.51
C LEU A 144 0.25 -16.25 -2.02
N HIS A 145 -0.83 -16.78 -1.42
CA HIS A 145 -0.89 -17.00 0.02
C HIS A 145 0.30 -17.80 0.56
N ASP A 146 0.58 -18.94 -0.03
CA ASP A 146 1.65 -19.85 0.44
C ASP A 146 3.07 -19.33 0.17
N ARG A 147 3.19 -18.31 -0.70
CA ARG A 147 4.47 -17.62 -0.97
C ARG A 147 4.87 -16.70 0.18
N PHE A 148 3.89 -16.17 0.90
CA PHE A 148 4.11 -15.21 1.98
C PHE A 148 3.85 -15.79 3.37
N ALA A 149 3.00 -16.81 3.52
CA ALA A 149 2.68 -17.40 4.81
C ALA A 149 3.92 -17.96 5.52
N PRO A 150 4.08 -17.74 6.85
CA PRO A 150 3.19 -17.04 7.78
C PRO A 150 3.42 -15.50 7.87
N ASN A 151 4.15 -14.89 6.93
CA ASN A 151 4.62 -13.51 7.00
C ASN A 151 3.61 -12.54 6.34
N ILE A 152 2.33 -12.68 6.69
CA ILE A 152 1.22 -11.84 6.21
C ILE A 152 0.68 -11.07 7.42
N ILE A 153 0.95 -9.77 7.46
CA ILE A 153 0.66 -8.89 8.59
C ILE A 153 -0.53 -7.98 8.25
N SER A 154 -1.52 -7.97 9.14
CA SER A 154 -2.68 -7.07 9.06
C SER A 154 -2.52 -5.90 10.03
N ALA A 155 -2.92 -4.70 9.60
CA ALA A 155 -2.99 -3.52 10.47
C ALA A 155 -4.02 -3.68 11.61
N SER A 156 -4.92 -4.67 11.55
CA SER A 156 -5.81 -4.98 12.68
C SER A 156 -5.09 -5.57 13.91
N TRP A 157 -3.81 -5.92 13.78
CA TRP A 157 -2.98 -6.44 14.88
C TRP A 157 -2.22 -5.33 15.63
N VAL A 158 -2.30 -4.09 15.17
CA VAL A 158 -1.60 -2.95 15.75
C VAL A 158 -2.56 -1.88 16.23
N ALA A 159 -2.05 -0.95 17.04
CA ALA A 159 -2.90 0.08 17.66
C ALA A 159 -3.43 1.09 16.64
N LYS A 160 -2.62 1.44 15.63
CA LYS A 160 -2.98 2.44 14.62
C LYS A 160 -2.61 1.92 13.22
N GLY A 161 -3.57 1.99 12.29
CA GLY A 161 -3.34 1.71 10.87
C GLY A 161 -2.62 2.86 10.15
N LYS A 162 -2.24 2.63 8.89
CA LYS A 162 -1.67 3.65 8.01
C LYS A 162 -2.53 4.93 8.03
N PRO A 163 -1.97 6.13 8.15
CA PRO A 163 -0.56 6.51 7.95
C PRO A 163 0.34 6.39 9.20
N ALA A 164 -0.12 5.80 10.33
CA ALA A 164 0.77 5.51 11.45
C ALA A 164 1.76 4.38 11.07
N PRO A 165 2.99 4.39 11.66
CA PRO A 165 4.05 3.46 11.28
C PRO A 165 3.86 2.03 11.79
N ASP A 166 2.88 1.79 12.63
CA ASP A 166 2.77 0.63 13.52
C ASP A 166 2.81 -0.69 12.75
N VAL A 167 2.09 -0.82 11.62
CA VAL A 167 2.07 -2.06 10.84
C VAL A 167 3.43 -2.40 10.23
N PHE A 168 4.17 -1.39 9.78
CA PHE A 168 5.50 -1.61 9.20
C PHE A 168 6.55 -1.90 10.27
N ILE A 169 6.49 -1.21 11.42
CA ILE A 169 7.34 -1.51 12.59
C ILE A 169 7.07 -2.94 13.06
N TYR A 170 5.80 -3.34 13.14
CA TYR A 170 5.43 -4.69 13.52
C TYR A 170 5.97 -5.72 12.51
N ALA A 171 5.81 -5.46 11.20
CA ALA A 171 6.32 -6.34 10.15
C ALA A 171 7.84 -6.51 10.20
N ALA A 172 8.58 -5.41 10.37
CA ALA A 172 10.03 -5.44 10.52
C ALA A 172 10.47 -6.23 11.78
N GLY A 173 9.77 -6.01 12.90
CA GLY A 173 9.99 -6.76 14.14
C GLY A 173 9.70 -8.25 14.00
N TRP A 174 8.58 -8.62 13.37
CA TRP A 174 8.22 -10.00 13.03
C TRP A 174 9.30 -10.67 12.20
N MET A 175 9.78 -9.98 11.18
CA MET A 175 10.84 -10.45 10.28
C MET A 175 12.24 -10.28 10.87
N LYS A 176 12.40 -9.76 12.09
CA LYS A 176 13.68 -9.51 12.76
C LYS A 176 14.67 -8.76 11.86
N THR A 177 14.18 -7.68 11.24
CA THR A 177 14.97 -6.82 10.34
C THR A 177 14.90 -5.38 10.83
N PRO A 178 16.02 -4.67 10.95
CA PRO A 178 16.01 -3.25 11.27
C PRO A 178 15.21 -2.44 10.21
N PRO A 179 14.43 -1.42 10.59
CA PRO A 179 13.70 -0.59 9.63
C PRO A 179 14.57 0.00 8.51
N ALA A 180 15.80 0.40 8.80
CA ALA A 180 16.73 0.95 7.82
C ALA A 180 17.14 -0.05 6.72
N ASP A 181 16.99 -1.35 6.97
CA ASP A 181 17.29 -2.42 6.03
C ASP A 181 16.04 -2.92 5.26
N CYS A 182 14.89 -2.28 5.50
CA CYS A 182 13.63 -2.59 4.83
C CYS A 182 13.35 -1.65 3.66
N LEU A 183 12.78 -2.20 2.61
CA LEU A 183 12.13 -1.45 1.53
C LEU A 183 10.64 -1.78 1.54
N VAL A 184 9.80 -0.75 1.50
CA VAL A 184 8.35 -0.89 1.35
C VAL A 184 7.96 -0.63 -0.09
N ILE A 185 7.05 -1.45 -0.65
CA ILE A 185 6.39 -1.21 -1.94
C ILE A 185 4.92 -0.90 -1.65
N GLU A 186 4.45 0.26 -2.08
CA GLU A 186 3.18 0.85 -1.66
C GLU A 186 2.52 1.67 -2.77
N ASP A 187 1.19 1.57 -2.90
CA ASP A 187 0.42 2.32 -3.89
C ASP A 187 -0.35 3.52 -3.30
N SER A 188 -0.41 3.64 -1.97
CA SER A 188 -1.19 4.68 -1.30
C SER A 188 -0.33 5.76 -0.63
N THR A 189 -0.80 7.01 -0.62
CA THR A 189 -0.12 8.10 0.10
C THR A 189 -0.08 7.87 1.61
N ALA A 190 -1.08 7.18 2.16
CA ALA A 190 -1.14 6.83 3.57
C ALA A 190 -0.05 5.82 3.93
N GLY A 191 0.16 4.80 3.10
CA GLY A 191 1.19 3.80 3.30
C GLY A 191 2.60 4.35 3.08
N VAL A 192 2.80 5.20 2.07
CA VAL A 192 4.08 5.90 1.88
C VAL A 192 4.46 6.68 3.14
N ARG A 193 3.54 7.48 3.69
CA ARG A 193 3.78 8.22 4.95
C ARG A 193 4.06 7.29 6.13
N ALA A 194 3.35 6.17 6.22
CA ALA A 194 3.56 5.18 7.28
C ALA A 194 4.96 4.55 7.21
N ALA A 195 5.44 4.20 6.02
CA ALA A 195 6.78 3.66 5.81
C ALA A 195 7.87 4.66 6.21
N ILE A 196 7.73 5.92 5.80
CA ILE A 196 8.66 6.99 6.19
C ILE A 196 8.67 7.20 7.71
N ALA A 197 7.48 7.23 8.32
CA ALA A 197 7.35 7.36 9.77
C ALA A 197 7.96 6.16 10.53
N ALA A 198 7.99 4.97 9.89
CA ALA A 198 8.66 3.78 10.41
C ALA A 198 10.20 3.82 10.23
N GLY A 199 10.76 4.84 9.57
CA GLY A 199 12.19 4.93 9.26
C GLY A 199 12.63 3.99 8.13
N MET A 200 11.72 3.60 7.24
CA MET A 200 11.96 2.71 6.10
C MET A 200 12.03 3.52 4.80
N ARG A 201 12.76 2.99 3.83
CA ARG A 201 12.67 3.46 2.45
C ARG A 201 11.39 2.93 1.82
N VAL A 202 10.82 3.70 0.90
CA VAL A 202 9.57 3.32 0.24
C VAL A 202 9.61 3.70 -1.23
N PHE A 203 9.23 2.75 -2.08
CA PHE A 203 8.95 2.98 -3.48
C PHE A 203 7.43 2.95 -3.69
N GLY A 204 6.94 3.98 -4.37
CA GLY A 204 5.56 4.03 -4.80
C GLY A 204 5.31 3.07 -5.97
N PHE A 205 4.14 2.46 -6.04
CA PHE A 205 3.73 1.57 -7.12
C PHE A 205 2.48 2.10 -7.81
N VAL A 206 2.52 2.22 -9.13
CA VAL A 206 1.40 2.73 -9.95
C VAL A 206 1.00 1.76 -11.06
N GLY A 207 1.29 0.47 -10.89
CA GLY A 207 0.91 -0.59 -11.84
C GLY A 207 -0.56 -1.03 -11.76
N GLY A 208 -1.29 -0.63 -10.71
CA GLY A 208 -2.70 -0.97 -10.53
C GLY A 208 -3.63 -0.18 -11.47
N ARG A 209 -4.73 -0.79 -11.92
CA ARG A 209 -5.71 -0.16 -12.81
C ARG A 209 -6.51 0.99 -12.18
N HIS A 210 -6.45 1.14 -10.87
CA HIS A 210 -7.03 2.26 -10.14
C HIS A 210 -6.16 3.52 -10.16
N CYS A 211 -4.88 3.40 -10.57
CA CYS A 211 -3.96 4.53 -10.61
C CYS A 211 -4.24 5.42 -11.81
N ASP A 212 -4.58 6.68 -11.56
CA ASP A 212 -4.75 7.71 -12.60
C ASP A 212 -3.42 8.39 -12.96
N ALA A 213 -3.47 9.33 -13.92
CA ALA A 213 -2.29 10.04 -14.39
C ALA A 213 -1.60 10.88 -13.29
N GLY A 214 -2.31 11.32 -12.24
CA GLY A 214 -1.78 12.11 -11.13
C GLY A 214 -1.26 11.26 -9.95
N HIS A 215 -1.48 9.95 -9.99
CA HIS A 215 -1.17 9.07 -8.86
C HIS A 215 0.33 9.07 -8.51
N ARG A 216 1.19 9.06 -9.55
CA ARG A 216 2.66 9.16 -9.40
C ARG A 216 3.09 10.39 -8.61
N GLU A 217 2.56 11.55 -8.96
CA GLU A 217 2.86 12.82 -8.31
C GLU A 217 2.39 12.83 -6.85
N HIS A 218 1.26 12.21 -6.57
CA HIS A 218 0.75 12.08 -5.20
C HIS A 218 1.67 11.23 -4.32
N LEU A 219 2.19 10.11 -4.83
CA LEU A 219 3.12 9.25 -4.10
C LEU A 219 4.47 9.94 -3.89
N LEU A 220 5.00 10.65 -4.90
CA LEU A 220 6.21 11.45 -4.75
C LEU A 220 6.02 12.58 -3.73
N ALA A 221 4.91 13.29 -3.77
CA ALA A 221 4.56 14.35 -2.82
C ALA A 221 4.37 13.80 -1.38
N ALA A 222 3.94 12.54 -1.24
CA ALA A 222 3.87 11.86 0.05
C ALA A 222 5.26 11.46 0.59
N GLY A 223 6.30 11.47 -0.26
CA GLY A 223 7.70 11.23 0.08
C GLY A 223 8.26 9.88 -0.41
N ALA A 224 7.59 9.21 -1.36
CA ALA A 224 8.17 8.04 -2.00
C ALA A 224 9.52 8.39 -2.65
N GLU A 225 10.53 7.55 -2.44
CA GLU A 225 11.87 7.78 -2.96
C GLU A 225 11.93 7.59 -4.49
N GLN A 226 11.19 6.62 -4.98
CA GLN A 226 10.96 6.30 -6.38
C GLN A 226 9.50 5.93 -6.57
N VAL A 227 9.00 6.06 -7.80
CA VAL A 227 7.69 5.53 -8.17
C VAL A 227 7.85 4.67 -9.43
N ILE A 228 7.45 3.43 -9.32
CA ILE A 228 7.57 2.40 -10.37
C ILE A 228 6.19 2.03 -10.92
N GLY A 229 6.12 1.72 -12.20
CA GLY A 229 4.91 1.25 -12.89
C GLY A 229 4.85 -0.26 -13.06
N SER A 230 5.97 -0.95 -12.81
CA SER A 230 6.05 -2.41 -12.95
C SER A 230 7.12 -3.01 -12.03
N PHE A 231 7.09 -4.33 -11.86
CA PHE A 231 8.11 -5.04 -11.09
C PHE A 231 9.44 -5.20 -11.83
N GLU A 232 9.45 -5.09 -13.15
CA GLU A 232 10.68 -5.03 -13.94
C GLU A 232 11.45 -3.73 -13.65
N GLU A 233 10.76 -2.61 -13.43
CA GLU A 233 11.38 -1.37 -12.98
C GLU A 233 12.01 -1.52 -11.60
N LEU A 234 11.36 -2.26 -10.68
CA LEU A 234 11.93 -2.56 -9.35
C LEU A 234 13.23 -3.34 -9.46
N GLU A 235 13.27 -4.36 -10.31
CA GLU A 235 14.49 -5.15 -10.55
C GLU A 235 15.63 -4.29 -11.10
N ALA A 236 15.33 -3.43 -12.07
CA ALA A 236 16.32 -2.52 -12.66
C ALA A 236 16.91 -1.52 -11.64
N LEU A 237 16.11 -1.09 -10.65
CA LEU A 237 16.54 -0.18 -9.59
C LEU A 237 17.34 -0.87 -8.48
N LEU A 238 17.20 -2.17 -8.31
CA LEU A 238 17.77 -2.94 -7.19
C LEU A 238 18.55 -4.18 -7.65
N PRO A 239 19.50 -4.07 -8.59
CA PRO A 239 20.16 -5.25 -9.15
C PRO A 239 20.90 -6.11 -8.11
N ALA A 240 21.29 -5.54 -6.97
CA ALA A 240 21.92 -6.29 -5.88
C ALA A 240 20.93 -7.11 -5.04
N ALA A 241 19.62 -6.91 -5.21
CA ALA A 241 18.58 -7.68 -4.52
C ALA A 241 18.20 -8.96 -5.27
N PHE A 242 18.71 -9.16 -6.48
CA PHE A 242 18.50 -10.26 -7.41
C PHE A 242 19.80 -10.98 -7.76
#